data_0a5d482ce309f2104fe33d5e37a2cc09
#
_entry.id   0a5d482ce309f2104fe33d5e37a2cc09
#
_cell.length_a   1.000
_cell.length_b   1.000
_cell.length_c   1.000
_cell.angle_alpha   90.00
_cell.angle_beta   90.00
_cell.angle_gamma   90.00
#
_symmetry.space_group_name_H-M   'P 1'
#
loop_
_entity.id
_entity.type
_entity.pdbx_description
1 polymer ?
#
loop_
_entity_poly.entity_id
_entity_poly.type
_entity_poly.pdbx_seq_one_letter_code
_entity_poly.pdbx_strand_id
1 'polypeptide(L)'
;MPKNDKLPDKSAKTAAKAAIAKNQPVLRAIKGGKGAAKASSGKHDPAKTHPAAPDDTPVIALKLEEAKLSPAMAAYFKKCQDKLGFVPNVLLAYAFDTAKLETFVAMYNDLMLGDSGLSKLEREMIAVAVSSQNRCYYCLTAHGAAVRQYSGNPLLGEHLVMNYRVARLNKRQRAMLDFAVKLTASPWSVEEGDRERLRRVGFSDRDIWDISAVAGFFNMSNRVASATDMRPNVIYHGQAR
;
A
#
# COMPACT_ATOMS: atom_id res chain seq x y z
N MET A 1 -52.72 5.80 -29.94
CA MET A 1 -53.34 4.73 -29.16
C MET A 1 -53.15 3.40 -29.89
N PRO A 2 -52.90 2.25 -29.19
CA PRO A 2 -53.07 2.03 -27.75
C PRO A 2 -51.78 1.55 -27.03
N LYS A 3 -51.86 1.65 -25.71
CA LYS A 3 -50.99 1.16 -24.64
C LYS A 3 -51.00 -0.37 -24.59
N ASN A 4 -49.90 -1.00 -24.25
CA ASN A 4 -49.88 -2.32 -23.62
C ASN A 4 -48.77 -2.38 -22.57
N ASP A 5 -49.17 -2.13 -21.33
CA ASP A 5 -48.43 -2.47 -20.10
C ASP A 5 -48.47 -4.00 -19.93
N LYS A 6 -47.31 -4.65 -19.84
CA LYS A 6 -47.18 -6.00 -19.26
C LYS A 6 -46.23 -5.95 -18.08
N LEU A 7 -46.77 -6.18 -16.88
CA LEU A 7 -46.08 -6.42 -15.63
C LEU A 7 -45.16 -7.64 -15.71
N PRO A 8 -43.98 -7.65 -15.06
CA PRO A 8 -43.09 -8.80 -15.05
C PRO A 8 -43.59 -9.92 -14.16
N ASP A 9 -43.50 -11.11 -14.69
CA ASP A 9 -43.85 -12.42 -14.14
C ASP A 9 -43.17 -12.72 -12.78
N LYS A 10 -43.98 -13.13 -11.78
CA LYS A 10 -43.57 -13.48 -10.42
C LYS A 10 -42.90 -14.88 -10.34
N SER A 11 -42.80 -15.63 -11.42
CA SER A 11 -42.23 -17.01 -11.41
C SER A 11 -40.73 -17.09 -11.32
N ALA A 12 -40.00 -16.01 -11.69
CA ALA A 12 -38.53 -16.01 -11.70
C ALA A 12 -37.86 -15.84 -10.30
N LYS A 13 -38.63 -15.44 -9.28
CA LYS A 13 -38.08 -15.24 -7.90
C LYS A 13 -38.04 -16.50 -7.04
N THR A 14 -38.74 -17.57 -7.44
CA THR A 14 -38.80 -18.80 -6.65
C THR A 14 -37.69 -19.80 -7.02
N ALA A 15 -37.14 -19.73 -8.24
CA ALA A 15 -36.07 -20.61 -8.69
C ALA A 15 -34.68 -20.23 -8.15
N ALA A 16 -34.45 -18.97 -7.79
CA ALA A 16 -33.16 -18.50 -7.27
C ALA A 16 -32.90 -18.84 -5.80
N LYS A 17 -33.94 -19.16 -5.01
CA LYS A 17 -33.82 -19.55 -3.60
C LYS A 17 -33.51 -21.02 -3.37
N ALA A 18 -33.73 -21.91 -4.36
CA ALA A 18 -33.52 -23.35 -4.25
C ALA A 18 -32.07 -23.80 -4.60
N ALA A 19 -31.26 -22.96 -5.24
CA ALA A 19 -29.93 -23.30 -5.68
C ALA A 19 -28.81 -23.03 -4.63
N ILE A 20 -29.12 -22.36 -3.50
CA ILE A 20 -28.13 -21.97 -2.50
C ILE A 20 -27.96 -23.02 -1.37
N ALA A 21 -28.85 -24.04 -1.32
CA ALA A 21 -28.90 -24.99 -0.20
C ALA A 21 -28.12 -26.32 -0.43
N LYS A 22 -27.34 -26.47 -1.48
CA LYS A 22 -26.68 -27.77 -1.81
C LYS A 22 -25.16 -27.75 -1.99
N ASN A 23 -24.42 -26.83 -1.41
CA ASN A 23 -22.97 -26.94 -1.40
C ASN A 23 -22.37 -26.56 -0.03
N GLN A 24 -22.58 -27.46 0.96
CA GLN A 24 -21.74 -27.48 2.15
C GLN A 24 -20.64 -28.54 1.95
N PRO A 25 -19.35 -28.21 2.13
CA PRO A 25 -18.29 -29.20 2.10
C PRO A 25 -18.38 -30.10 3.36
N VAL A 26 -18.50 -31.40 3.12
CA VAL A 26 -18.48 -32.43 4.16
C VAL A 26 -17.08 -32.51 4.75
N LEU A 27 -16.90 -32.02 5.97
CA LEU A 27 -15.71 -32.28 6.79
C LEU A 27 -15.73 -33.75 7.23
N ARG A 28 -14.93 -34.58 6.58
CA ARG A 28 -14.65 -35.97 7.03
C ARG A 28 -13.81 -35.92 8.30
N ALA A 29 -14.39 -36.30 9.41
CA ALA A 29 -13.66 -36.53 10.66
C ALA A 29 -12.63 -37.64 10.48
N ILE A 30 -11.36 -37.31 10.61
CA ILE A 30 -10.26 -38.29 10.72
C ILE A 30 -10.27 -38.78 12.16
N LYS A 31 -10.64 -40.05 12.39
CA LYS A 31 -10.48 -40.75 13.69
C LYS A 31 -8.99 -40.96 13.93
N GLY A 32 -8.42 -40.14 14.80
CA GLY A 32 -7.03 -40.28 15.27
C GLY A 32 -6.94 -41.18 16.49
N GLY A 33 -5.88 -41.99 16.54
CA GLY A 33 -5.55 -42.91 17.59
C GLY A 33 -5.18 -42.22 18.91
N LYS A 34 -5.43 -42.95 20.00
CA LYS A 34 -5.14 -42.56 21.38
C LYS A 34 -3.63 -42.49 21.62
N GLY A 35 -3.14 -41.32 21.91
CA GLY A 35 -1.83 -41.04 22.50
C GLY A 35 -1.99 -39.89 23.49
N ALA A 36 -2.07 -40.22 24.80
CA ALA A 36 -2.20 -39.22 25.85
C ALA A 36 -0.86 -38.54 26.09
N ALA A 37 -0.62 -37.40 25.47
CA ALA A 37 0.42 -36.46 25.89
C ALA A 37 -0.23 -35.44 26.83
N LYS A 38 0.24 -35.34 28.09
CA LYS A 38 -0.15 -34.35 29.06
C LYS A 38 0.18 -32.95 28.49
N ALA A 39 -0.82 -32.20 28.07
CA ALA A 39 -0.66 -30.78 27.74
C ALA A 39 -0.48 -30.00 29.04
N SER A 40 0.70 -29.44 29.27
CA SER A 40 0.91 -28.40 30.28
C SER A 40 0.12 -27.15 29.85
N SER A 41 -0.93 -26.83 30.61
CA SER A 41 -1.69 -25.58 30.45
C SER A 41 -0.85 -24.39 30.92
N GLY A 42 0.09 -23.97 30.10
CA GLY A 42 0.71 -22.65 30.27
C GLY A 42 -0.38 -21.59 29.95
N LYS A 43 -0.87 -20.91 30.99
CA LYS A 43 -1.74 -19.73 30.81
C LYS A 43 -0.97 -18.72 29.98
N HIS A 44 -1.37 -18.53 28.74
CA HIS A 44 -0.86 -17.45 27.91
C HIS A 44 -1.40 -16.15 28.53
N ASP A 45 -0.52 -15.40 29.18
CA ASP A 45 -0.83 -14.07 29.70
C ASP A 45 -0.71 -13.06 28.53
N PRO A 46 -1.82 -12.50 28.02
CA PRO A 46 -1.78 -11.58 26.90
C PRO A 46 -1.19 -10.21 27.24
N ALA A 47 -0.82 -9.97 28.50
CA ALA A 47 -0.31 -8.69 28.98
C ALA A 47 1.22 -8.58 29.00
N LYS A 48 1.97 -9.63 28.65
CA LYS A 48 3.43 -9.53 28.49
C LYS A 48 3.79 -9.17 27.07
N THR A 49 3.45 -7.94 26.68
CA THR A 49 4.19 -7.28 25.60
C THR A 49 5.62 -7.09 26.12
N HIS A 50 6.57 -7.89 25.65
CA HIS A 50 7.97 -7.53 25.81
C HIS A 50 8.14 -6.14 25.21
N PRO A 51 8.61 -5.12 25.99
CA PRO A 51 9.01 -3.86 25.37
C PRO A 51 10.06 -4.24 24.34
N ALA A 52 9.81 -3.88 23.07
CA ALA A 52 10.84 -4.00 22.05
C ALA A 52 12.07 -3.27 22.58
N ALA A 53 13.21 -3.94 22.59
CA ALA A 53 14.48 -3.28 22.89
C ALA A 53 14.56 -2.02 22.01
N PRO A 54 15.14 -0.89 22.49
CA PRO A 54 15.35 0.27 21.65
C PRO A 54 15.99 -0.20 20.36
N ASP A 55 15.38 0.14 19.22
CA ASP A 55 15.94 -0.22 17.91
C ASP A 55 17.10 0.74 17.65
N ASP A 56 18.29 0.39 18.14
CA ASP A 56 19.54 1.14 17.90
C ASP A 56 20.05 0.96 16.47
N THR A 57 19.24 0.34 15.59
CA THR A 57 19.60 0.12 14.20
C THR A 57 19.71 1.47 13.48
N PRO A 58 20.81 1.76 12.79
CA PRO A 58 20.97 3.00 12.04
C PRO A 58 19.86 3.17 11.01
N VAL A 59 19.47 4.41 10.73
CA VAL A 59 18.47 4.75 9.71
C VAL A 59 18.86 4.24 8.32
N ILE A 60 20.14 4.28 8.02
CA ILE A 60 20.75 3.71 6.79
C ILE A 60 22.08 3.06 7.13
N ALA A 61 22.56 2.12 6.30
CA ALA A 61 23.84 1.44 6.50
C ALA A 61 25.04 2.32 6.15
N LEU A 62 24.84 3.42 5.41
CA LEU A 62 25.91 4.31 5.01
C LEU A 62 26.29 5.26 6.15
N LYS A 63 27.60 5.52 6.30
CA LYS A 63 28.13 6.48 7.27
C LYS A 63 28.27 7.84 6.59
N LEU A 64 27.21 8.62 6.60
CA LEU A 64 27.16 9.97 6.02
C LEU A 64 27.07 10.98 7.16
N GLU A 65 27.84 12.06 7.07
CA GLU A 65 27.77 13.15 8.03
C GLU A 65 26.50 13.96 7.78
N GLU A 66 25.80 14.32 8.87
CA GLU A 66 24.60 15.16 8.75
C GLU A 66 24.98 16.58 8.34
N ALA A 67 24.30 17.10 7.34
CA ALA A 67 24.42 18.50 6.95
C ALA A 67 23.58 19.40 7.87
N LYS A 68 23.96 20.67 7.99
CA LYS A 68 23.12 21.67 8.62
C LYS A 68 21.85 21.87 7.81
N LEU A 69 20.70 21.59 8.41
CA LEU A 69 19.41 21.80 7.76
C LEU A 69 19.18 23.28 7.46
N SER A 70 18.59 23.57 6.29
CA SER A 70 18.06 24.91 6.03
C SER A 70 16.91 25.25 7.00
N PRO A 71 16.60 26.54 7.21
CA PRO A 71 15.46 26.92 8.04
C PRO A 71 14.14 26.29 7.58
N ALA A 72 13.95 26.12 6.26
CA ALA A 72 12.78 25.49 5.68
C ALA A 72 12.69 23.98 6.05
N MET A 73 13.80 23.25 5.97
CA MET A 73 13.83 21.84 6.33
C MET A 73 13.73 21.61 7.83
N ALA A 74 14.33 22.47 8.66
CA ALA A 74 14.15 22.44 10.09
C ALA A 74 12.65 22.63 10.48
N ALA A 75 11.98 23.61 9.84
CA ALA A 75 10.54 23.81 10.03
C ALA A 75 9.70 22.63 9.53
N TYR A 76 10.11 21.99 8.43
CA TYR A 76 9.45 20.81 7.90
C TYR A 76 9.59 19.60 8.84
N PHE A 77 10.77 19.37 9.41
CA PHE A 77 10.99 18.31 10.42
C PHE A 77 10.16 18.55 11.67
N LYS A 78 10.12 19.82 12.14
CA LYS A 78 9.23 20.19 13.26
C LYS A 78 7.77 19.89 12.94
N LYS A 79 7.30 20.24 11.76
CA LYS A 79 5.93 19.93 11.31
C LYS A 79 5.65 18.42 11.27
N CYS A 80 6.62 17.59 10.86
CA CYS A 80 6.50 16.14 10.94
C CYS A 80 6.37 15.67 12.38
N GLN A 81 7.26 16.14 13.27
CA GLN A 81 7.23 15.82 14.70
C GLN A 81 5.88 16.21 15.33
N ASP A 82 5.39 17.41 15.05
CA ASP A 82 4.12 17.93 15.62
C ASP A 82 2.89 17.16 15.11
N LYS A 83 2.90 16.72 13.84
CA LYS A 83 1.72 16.06 13.21
C LYS A 83 1.73 14.53 13.30
N LEU A 84 2.89 13.93 13.23
CA LEU A 84 3.05 12.47 13.18
C LEU A 84 3.57 11.89 14.48
N GLY A 85 4.16 12.73 15.35
CA GLY A 85 4.88 12.31 16.54
C GLY A 85 6.33 11.85 16.29
N PHE A 86 6.79 11.89 15.04
CA PHE A 86 8.13 11.49 14.64
C PHE A 86 8.53 12.13 13.30
N VAL A 87 9.83 12.13 13.02
CA VAL A 87 10.36 12.46 11.69
C VAL A 87 10.49 11.16 10.90
N PRO A 88 9.90 11.05 9.68
CA PRO A 88 10.08 9.87 8.83
C PRO A 88 11.56 9.60 8.52
N ASN A 89 11.99 8.36 8.70
CA ASN A 89 13.40 7.98 8.53
C ASN A 89 13.95 8.28 7.12
N VAL A 90 13.09 8.29 6.09
CA VAL A 90 13.53 8.72 4.75
C VAL A 90 14.03 10.16 4.75
N LEU A 91 13.45 11.06 5.53
CA LEU A 91 13.92 12.44 5.62
C LEU A 91 15.28 12.51 6.32
N LEU A 92 15.47 11.72 7.38
CA LEU A 92 16.76 11.60 8.08
C LEU A 92 17.82 11.01 7.15
N ALA A 93 17.46 10.02 6.32
CA ALA A 93 18.36 9.42 5.35
C ALA A 93 18.88 10.39 4.27
N TYR A 94 18.13 11.45 3.97
CA TYR A 94 18.53 12.53 3.05
C TYR A 94 19.18 13.73 3.76
N ALA A 95 19.22 13.76 5.11
CA ALA A 95 19.70 14.91 5.89
C ALA A 95 21.20 15.17 5.77
N PHE A 96 21.97 14.29 5.12
CA PHE A 96 23.38 14.51 4.82
C PHE A 96 23.62 15.59 3.75
N ASP A 97 22.60 15.95 2.98
CA ASP A 97 22.69 16.94 1.89
C ASP A 97 21.35 17.71 1.81
N THR A 98 21.36 18.95 2.26
CA THR A 98 20.17 19.79 2.31
C THR A 98 19.51 19.99 0.95
N ALA A 99 20.28 20.16 -0.13
CA ALA A 99 19.74 20.35 -1.47
C ALA A 99 19.02 19.08 -1.98
N LYS A 100 19.59 17.90 -1.72
CA LYS A 100 18.93 16.63 -2.05
C LYS A 100 17.66 16.41 -1.24
N LEU A 101 17.70 16.75 0.06
CA LEU A 101 16.54 16.65 0.94
C LEU A 101 15.40 17.57 0.46
N GLU A 102 15.69 18.82 0.16
CA GLU A 102 14.71 19.79 -0.36
C GLU A 102 14.08 19.33 -1.68
N THR A 103 14.91 18.86 -2.62
CA THR A 103 14.43 18.32 -3.90
C THR A 103 13.55 17.11 -3.71
N PHE A 104 13.94 16.16 -2.86
CA PHE A 104 13.15 14.97 -2.54
C PHE A 104 11.80 15.36 -1.92
N VAL A 105 11.81 16.25 -0.92
CA VAL A 105 10.60 16.71 -0.23
C VAL A 105 9.67 17.45 -1.18
N ALA A 106 10.21 18.31 -2.05
CA ALA A 106 9.42 19.06 -3.04
C ALA A 106 8.71 18.07 -4.01
N MET A 107 9.45 17.12 -4.59
CA MET A 107 8.88 16.14 -5.52
C MET A 107 7.87 15.21 -4.84
N TYR A 108 8.17 14.74 -3.62
CA TYR A 108 7.24 13.92 -2.84
C TYR A 108 5.93 14.67 -2.56
N ASN A 109 6.03 15.91 -2.08
CA ASN A 109 4.85 16.71 -1.73
C ASN A 109 4.00 17.02 -2.97
N ASP A 110 4.60 17.32 -4.09
CA ASP A 110 3.88 17.55 -5.35
C ASP A 110 3.13 16.28 -5.78
N LEU A 111 3.84 15.17 -5.92
CA LEU A 111 3.26 13.92 -6.42
C LEU A 111 2.26 13.26 -5.46
N MET A 112 2.50 13.31 -4.15
CA MET A 112 1.69 12.56 -3.17
C MET A 112 0.63 13.41 -2.47
N LEU A 113 0.84 14.73 -2.36
CA LEU A 113 -0.02 15.63 -1.60
C LEU A 113 -0.61 16.76 -2.43
N GLY A 114 -0.03 17.08 -3.59
CA GLY A 114 -0.48 18.14 -4.49
C GLY A 114 -1.81 17.82 -5.18
N ASP A 115 -2.32 18.77 -5.94
CA ASP A 115 -3.58 18.64 -6.69
C ASP A 115 -3.42 17.63 -7.83
N SER A 116 -4.35 16.67 -7.91
CA SER A 116 -4.36 15.60 -8.92
C SER A 116 -5.76 15.00 -9.03
N GLY A 117 -6.08 14.43 -10.18
CA GLY A 117 -7.27 13.59 -10.36
C GLY A 117 -7.19 12.24 -9.65
N LEU A 118 -6.02 11.90 -9.10
CA LEU A 118 -5.84 10.72 -8.24
C LEU A 118 -6.12 11.08 -6.79
N SER A 119 -6.94 10.30 -6.11
CA SER A 119 -7.10 10.39 -4.66
C SER A 119 -5.79 10.07 -3.93
N LYS A 120 -5.64 10.55 -2.68
CA LYS A 120 -4.49 10.19 -1.83
C LYS A 120 -4.36 8.67 -1.66
N LEU A 121 -5.49 7.97 -1.51
CA LEU A 121 -5.49 6.51 -1.44
C LEU A 121 -4.95 5.88 -2.72
N GLU A 122 -5.37 6.32 -3.90
CA GLU A 122 -4.90 5.77 -5.18
C GLU A 122 -3.39 5.97 -5.34
N ARG A 123 -2.84 7.13 -4.96
CA ARG A 123 -1.39 7.39 -4.99
C ARG A 123 -0.62 6.45 -4.05
N GLU A 124 -1.11 6.23 -2.83
CA GLU A 124 -0.51 5.27 -1.90
C GLU A 124 -0.64 3.82 -2.38
N MET A 125 -1.74 3.48 -3.04
CA MET A 125 -1.89 2.15 -3.67
C MET A 125 -0.85 1.92 -4.78
N ILE A 126 -0.58 2.94 -5.62
CA ILE A 126 0.50 2.88 -6.62
C ILE A 126 1.84 2.68 -5.91
N ALA A 127 2.13 3.49 -4.88
CA ALA A 127 3.35 3.40 -4.10
C ALA A 127 3.60 1.98 -3.57
N VAL A 128 2.58 1.36 -2.97
CA VAL A 128 2.68 0.00 -2.42
C VAL A 128 2.83 -1.04 -3.52
N ALA A 129 2.05 -0.97 -4.61
CA ALA A 129 2.13 -1.95 -5.70
C ALA A 129 3.48 -1.93 -6.41
N VAL A 130 4.05 -0.74 -6.67
CA VAL A 130 5.40 -0.55 -7.21
C VAL A 130 6.45 -1.09 -6.23
N SER A 131 6.31 -0.77 -4.95
CA SER A 131 7.24 -1.21 -3.91
C SER A 131 7.19 -2.72 -3.68
N SER A 132 6.02 -3.35 -3.85
CA SER A 132 5.85 -4.81 -3.81
C SER A 132 6.59 -5.48 -4.96
N GLN A 133 6.47 -4.94 -6.18
CA GLN A 133 7.23 -5.41 -7.33
C GLN A 133 8.74 -5.29 -7.12
N ASN A 134 9.20 -4.21 -6.50
CA ASN A 134 10.62 -3.95 -6.20
C ASN A 134 11.08 -4.56 -4.86
N ARG A 135 10.19 -5.15 -4.05
CA ARG A 135 10.45 -5.74 -2.73
C ARG A 135 11.13 -4.77 -1.76
N CYS A 136 10.76 -3.49 -1.81
CA CYS A 136 11.36 -2.47 -0.95
C CYS A 136 10.72 -2.49 0.45
N TYR A 137 11.45 -3.00 1.45
CA TYR A 137 10.95 -3.13 2.82
C TYR A 137 10.50 -1.79 3.43
N TYR A 138 11.33 -0.75 3.31
CA TYR A 138 10.98 0.59 3.80
C TYR A 138 9.63 1.05 3.26
N CYS A 139 9.50 1.07 1.93
CA CYS A 139 8.34 1.65 1.28
C CYS A 139 7.07 0.80 1.49
N LEU A 140 7.19 -0.54 1.51
CA LEU A 140 6.08 -1.42 1.83
C LEU A 140 5.53 -1.17 3.24
N THR A 141 6.41 -0.93 4.20
CA THR A 141 6.02 -0.69 5.59
C THR A 141 5.36 0.69 5.74
N ALA A 142 6.00 1.75 5.24
CA ALA A 142 5.52 3.12 5.38
C ALA A 142 4.23 3.38 4.59
N HIS A 143 4.22 3.04 3.30
CA HIS A 143 3.06 3.28 2.42
C HIS A 143 1.95 2.25 2.62
N GLY A 144 2.28 1.03 3.07
CA GLY A 144 1.28 0.06 3.54
C GLY A 144 0.48 0.59 4.73
N ALA A 145 1.14 1.29 5.67
CA ALA A 145 0.47 1.99 6.77
C ALA A 145 -0.46 3.09 6.26
N ALA A 146 0.00 3.89 5.29
CA ALA A 146 -0.82 4.95 4.69
C ALA A 146 -2.05 4.39 3.95
N VAL A 147 -1.91 3.28 3.21
CA VAL A 147 -3.06 2.58 2.59
C VAL A 147 -4.06 2.13 3.65
N ARG A 148 -3.61 1.52 4.74
CA ARG A 148 -4.50 1.12 5.84
C ARG A 148 -5.25 2.32 6.41
N GLN A 149 -4.54 3.42 6.65
CA GLN A 149 -5.10 4.64 7.21
C GLN A 149 -6.13 5.29 6.27
N TYR A 150 -5.80 5.48 4.98
CA TYR A 150 -6.71 6.14 4.05
C TYR A 150 -7.91 5.28 3.63
N SER A 151 -7.75 3.97 3.60
CA SER A 151 -8.83 3.05 3.24
C SER A 151 -9.72 2.66 4.43
N GLY A 152 -9.25 2.81 5.67
CA GLY A 152 -9.89 2.23 6.85
C GLY A 152 -9.99 0.70 6.79
N ASN A 153 -9.20 0.06 5.94
CA ASN A 153 -9.23 -1.38 5.72
C ASN A 153 -7.82 -1.99 5.81
N PRO A 154 -7.47 -2.61 6.94
CA PRO A 154 -6.17 -3.24 7.13
C PRO A 154 -5.85 -4.31 6.08
N LEU A 155 -6.85 -5.08 5.65
CA LEU A 155 -6.68 -6.14 4.66
C LEU A 155 -6.28 -5.60 3.28
N LEU A 156 -6.73 -4.40 2.90
CA LEU A 156 -6.31 -3.80 1.63
C LEU A 156 -4.80 -3.56 1.62
N GLY A 157 -4.25 -3.01 2.71
CA GLY A 157 -2.81 -2.82 2.86
C GLY A 157 -2.03 -4.13 2.73
N GLU A 158 -2.46 -5.18 3.42
CA GLU A 158 -1.84 -6.52 3.36
C GLU A 158 -1.88 -7.11 1.93
N HIS A 159 -3.05 -7.04 1.28
CA HIS A 159 -3.21 -7.55 -0.09
C HIS A 159 -2.30 -6.83 -1.08
N LEU A 160 -2.18 -5.49 -0.98
CA LEU A 160 -1.32 -4.72 -1.88
C LEU A 160 0.17 -5.02 -1.65
N VAL A 161 0.58 -5.19 -0.40
CA VAL A 161 1.96 -5.56 -0.04
C VAL A 161 2.32 -6.93 -0.60
N MET A 162 1.46 -7.93 -0.42
CA MET A 162 1.74 -9.31 -0.81
C MET A 162 1.46 -9.57 -2.29
N ASN A 163 0.27 -9.23 -2.75
CA ASN A 163 -0.18 -9.42 -4.12
C ASN A 163 -1.46 -8.60 -4.38
N TYR A 164 -1.33 -7.45 -5.01
CA TYR A 164 -2.48 -6.58 -5.29
C TYR A 164 -3.59 -7.28 -6.11
N ARG A 165 -3.28 -8.36 -6.83
CA ARG A 165 -4.24 -9.09 -7.67
C ARG A 165 -5.33 -9.78 -6.87
N VAL A 166 -5.08 -10.13 -5.60
CA VAL A 166 -6.07 -10.74 -4.71
C VAL A 166 -6.98 -9.71 -4.03
N ALA A 167 -6.61 -8.41 -4.08
CA ALA A 167 -7.41 -7.35 -3.51
C ALA A 167 -8.74 -7.15 -4.27
N ARG A 168 -9.81 -6.86 -3.52
CA ARG A 168 -11.10 -6.46 -4.10
C ARG A 168 -11.02 -5.00 -4.55
N LEU A 169 -10.64 -4.80 -5.80
CA LEU A 169 -10.47 -3.50 -6.43
C LEU A 169 -11.60 -3.24 -7.42
N ASN A 170 -12.03 -1.98 -7.54
CA ASN A 170 -12.88 -1.57 -8.65
C ASN A 170 -12.09 -1.56 -9.98
N LYS A 171 -12.79 -1.40 -11.11
CA LYS A 171 -12.17 -1.45 -12.46
C LYS A 171 -11.10 -0.38 -12.63
N ARG A 172 -11.34 0.83 -12.10
CA ARG A 172 -10.41 1.97 -12.16
C ARG A 172 -9.12 1.65 -11.40
N GLN A 173 -9.23 1.24 -10.13
CA GLN A 173 -8.07 0.86 -9.31
C GLN A 173 -7.29 -0.32 -9.90
N ARG A 174 -7.99 -1.32 -10.43
CA ARG A 174 -7.34 -2.48 -11.06
C ARG A 174 -6.50 -2.06 -12.27
N ALA A 175 -7.08 -1.30 -13.20
CA ALA A 175 -6.37 -0.83 -14.39
C ALA A 175 -5.16 0.04 -14.04
N MET A 176 -5.31 0.93 -13.03
CA MET A 176 -4.24 1.78 -12.53
C MET A 176 -3.05 0.96 -11.99
N LEU A 177 -3.32 -0.04 -11.15
CA LEU A 177 -2.25 -0.87 -10.57
C LEU A 177 -1.64 -1.81 -11.59
N ASP A 178 -2.42 -2.38 -12.51
CA ASP A 178 -1.90 -3.20 -13.61
C ASP A 178 -0.94 -2.40 -14.48
N PHE A 179 -1.26 -1.13 -14.77
CA PHE A 179 -0.38 -0.23 -15.52
C PHE A 179 0.88 0.12 -14.73
N ALA A 180 0.77 0.54 -13.46
CA ALA A 180 1.91 0.91 -12.62
C ALA A 180 2.89 -0.26 -12.43
N VAL A 181 2.38 -1.48 -12.26
CA VAL A 181 3.20 -2.69 -12.13
C VAL A 181 3.84 -3.07 -13.47
N LYS A 182 3.12 -2.97 -14.59
CA LYS A 182 3.68 -3.18 -15.93
C LYS A 182 4.82 -2.20 -16.20
N LEU A 183 4.58 -0.90 -15.94
CA LEU A 183 5.60 0.16 -16.07
C LEU A 183 6.83 -0.11 -15.21
N THR A 184 6.66 -0.68 -14.03
CA THR A 184 7.76 -1.03 -13.11
C THR A 184 8.56 -2.23 -13.60
N ALA A 185 7.86 -3.30 -14.02
CA ALA A 185 8.48 -4.57 -14.36
C ALA A 185 9.09 -4.58 -15.78
N SER A 186 8.43 -3.89 -16.73
CA SER A 186 8.74 -3.96 -18.15
C SER A 186 8.40 -2.63 -18.86
N PRO A 187 9.08 -1.51 -18.52
CA PRO A 187 8.73 -0.19 -19.05
C PRO A 187 8.76 -0.13 -20.59
N TRP A 188 9.63 -0.91 -21.21
CA TRP A 188 9.74 -1.01 -22.67
C TRP A 188 8.53 -1.64 -23.34
N SER A 189 7.67 -2.32 -22.62
CA SER A 189 6.48 -3.00 -23.14
C SER A 189 5.21 -2.16 -23.03
N VAL A 190 5.30 -0.94 -22.47
CA VAL A 190 4.16 -0.03 -22.36
C VAL A 190 3.81 0.53 -23.74
N GLU A 191 2.56 0.35 -24.16
CA GLU A 191 2.05 0.72 -25.48
C GLU A 191 0.76 1.53 -25.39
N GLU A 192 0.22 1.98 -26.53
CA GLU A 192 -1.00 2.78 -26.57
C GLU A 192 -2.21 2.03 -25.98
N GLY A 193 -2.31 0.74 -26.22
CA GLY A 193 -3.39 -0.07 -25.64
C GLY A 193 -3.44 -0.07 -24.11
N ASP A 194 -2.30 0.17 -23.42
CA ASP A 194 -2.25 0.33 -21.97
C ASP A 194 -2.87 1.67 -21.55
N ARG A 195 -2.54 2.76 -22.25
CA ARG A 195 -3.10 4.09 -22.00
C ARG A 195 -4.60 4.15 -22.30
N GLU A 196 -5.03 3.51 -23.40
CA GLU A 196 -6.45 3.41 -23.73
C GLU A 196 -7.25 2.64 -22.68
N ARG A 197 -6.69 1.59 -22.05
CA ARG A 197 -7.34 0.89 -20.94
C ARG A 197 -7.58 1.83 -19.75
N LEU A 198 -6.64 2.72 -19.45
CA LEU A 198 -6.80 3.73 -18.39
C LEU A 198 -7.87 4.75 -18.77
N ARG A 199 -7.87 5.27 -20.01
CA ARG A 199 -8.91 6.23 -20.46
C ARG A 199 -10.31 5.62 -20.40
N ARG A 200 -10.47 4.35 -20.78
CA ARG A 200 -11.76 3.64 -20.72
C ARG A 200 -12.34 3.49 -19.33
N VAL A 201 -11.53 3.54 -18.28
CA VAL A 201 -11.99 3.52 -16.89
C VAL A 201 -12.02 4.91 -16.24
N GLY A 202 -11.91 5.98 -17.06
CA GLY A 202 -12.13 7.36 -16.67
C GLY A 202 -10.89 8.11 -16.19
N PHE A 203 -9.67 7.66 -16.53
CA PHE A 203 -8.46 8.47 -16.33
C PHE A 203 -8.25 9.41 -17.51
N SER A 204 -7.98 10.69 -17.23
CA SER A 204 -7.50 11.65 -18.21
C SER A 204 -6.02 11.42 -18.55
N ASP A 205 -5.51 12.04 -19.60
CA ASP A 205 -4.08 11.98 -19.91
C ASP A 205 -3.22 12.63 -18.82
N ARG A 206 -3.75 13.64 -18.10
CA ARG A 206 -3.09 14.18 -16.93
C ARG A 206 -3.02 13.13 -15.79
N ASP A 207 -4.09 12.38 -15.54
CA ASP A 207 -4.06 11.31 -14.54
C ASP A 207 -3.06 10.20 -14.91
N ILE A 208 -2.97 9.86 -16.21
CA ILE A 208 -1.99 8.89 -16.71
C ILE A 208 -0.56 9.38 -16.49
N TRP A 209 -0.31 10.68 -16.71
CA TRP A 209 0.95 11.30 -16.34
C TRP A 209 1.24 11.14 -14.85
N ASP A 210 0.27 11.49 -13.99
CA ASP A 210 0.44 11.42 -12.54
C ASP A 210 0.67 9.97 -12.06
N ILE A 211 -0.06 8.97 -12.60
CA ILE A 211 0.19 7.54 -12.34
C ILE A 211 1.63 7.18 -12.70
N SER A 212 2.09 7.61 -13.88
CA SER A 212 3.43 7.32 -14.37
C SER A 212 4.51 7.99 -13.52
N ALA A 213 4.30 9.25 -13.12
CA ALA A 213 5.23 10.02 -12.31
C ALA A 213 5.34 9.43 -10.88
N VAL A 214 4.22 9.06 -10.25
CA VAL A 214 4.22 8.38 -8.94
C VAL A 214 4.94 7.04 -9.04
N ALA A 215 4.65 6.23 -10.07
CA ALA A 215 5.35 4.95 -10.27
C ALA A 215 6.86 5.16 -10.49
N GLY A 216 7.25 6.15 -11.29
CA GLY A 216 8.67 6.51 -11.53
C GLY A 216 9.38 6.95 -10.26
N PHE A 217 8.73 7.81 -9.45
CA PHE A 217 9.27 8.25 -8.16
C PHE A 217 9.53 7.07 -7.22
N PHE A 218 8.57 6.15 -7.08
CA PHE A 218 8.77 4.98 -6.21
C PHE A 218 9.78 3.99 -6.80
N ASN A 219 9.91 3.88 -8.11
CA ASN A 219 10.99 3.09 -8.73
C ASN A 219 12.38 3.64 -8.36
N MET A 220 12.56 4.94 -8.34
CA MET A 220 13.79 5.59 -7.87
C MET A 220 13.97 5.40 -6.35
N SER A 221 12.96 5.79 -5.57
CA SER A 221 13.01 5.77 -4.10
C SER A 221 13.23 4.35 -3.54
N ASN A 222 12.57 3.32 -4.10
CA ASN A 222 12.77 1.92 -3.70
C ASN A 222 14.21 1.47 -3.87
N ARG A 223 14.86 1.85 -4.98
CA ARG A 223 16.26 1.47 -5.26
C ARG A 223 17.22 2.16 -4.30
N VAL A 224 17.02 3.45 -4.04
CA VAL A 224 17.80 4.18 -3.04
C VAL A 224 17.64 3.57 -1.65
N ALA A 225 16.39 3.35 -1.21
CA ALA A 225 16.12 2.76 0.09
C ALA A 225 16.73 1.35 0.25
N SER A 226 16.63 0.51 -0.79
CA SER A 226 17.22 -0.84 -0.77
C SER A 226 18.74 -0.81 -0.80
N ALA A 227 19.34 0.06 -1.63
CA ALA A 227 20.80 0.17 -1.74
C ALA A 227 21.46 0.72 -0.47
N THR A 228 20.73 1.50 0.33
CA THR A 228 21.24 2.11 1.58
C THR A 228 20.80 1.35 2.83
N ASP A 229 20.09 0.22 2.69
CA ASP A 229 19.45 -0.51 3.79
C ASP A 229 18.62 0.40 4.70
N MET A 230 17.80 1.27 4.10
CA MET A 230 16.99 2.24 4.82
C MET A 230 15.94 1.54 5.68
N ARG A 231 15.86 1.89 6.96
CA ARG A 231 14.95 1.31 7.93
C ARG A 231 13.69 2.17 8.11
N PRO A 232 12.49 1.58 8.05
CA PRO A 232 11.26 2.33 8.34
C PRO A 232 11.14 2.62 9.83
N ASN A 233 10.44 3.71 10.18
CA ASN A 233 10.05 3.92 11.57
C ASN A 233 9.18 2.77 12.07
N VAL A 234 9.50 2.20 13.23
CA VAL A 234 8.82 1.00 13.79
C VAL A 234 7.32 1.22 13.97
N ILE A 235 6.90 2.45 14.25
CA ILE A 235 5.48 2.80 14.43
C ILE A 235 4.59 2.45 13.22
N TYR A 236 5.13 2.45 12.00
CA TYR A 236 4.37 2.10 10.81
C TYR A 236 3.82 0.67 10.84
N HIS A 237 4.49 -0.26 11.55
CA HIS A 237 4.04 -1.64 11.64
C HIS A 237 2.70 -1.79 12.38
N GLY A 238 2.47 -0.98 13.41
CA GLY A 238 1.23 -0.99 14.20
C GLY A 238 0.17 -0.01 13.72
N GLN A 239 0.52 0.93 12.83
CA GLN A 239 -0.37 2.02 12.44
C GLN A 239 -1.58 1.53 11.63
N ALA A 240 -2.79 1.93 12.06
CA ALA A 240 -4.08 1.62 11.41
C ALA A 240 -4.34 0.10 11.19
N ARG A 241 -3.91 -0.72 12.14
CA ARG A 241 -4.22 -2.16 12.21
C ARG A 241 -5.45 -2.44 13.05
#